data_32991cf9be70a7df0c481015bda9418f
#
_entry.id   32991cf9be70a7df0c481015bda9418f
#
_cell.length_a   1.000
_cell.length_b   1.000
_cell.length_c   1.000
_cell.angle_alpha   90.00
_cell.angle_beta   90.00
_cell.angle_gamma   90.00
#
_symmetry.space_group_name_H-M   'P 1'
#
loop_
_entity.id
_entity.type
_entity.pdbx_description
1 polymer ?
#
loop_
_entity_poly.entity_id
_entity_poly.type
_entity_poly.pdbx_seq_one_letter_code
_entity_poly.pdbx_strand_id
1 'polypeptide(L)'
;MTTHFMRSYAELCIKTCHRRNIHAMGGMAAQIPVKNDEKANAEAFARVKADKEREATYGHDGTWVAHPGMVELAKEAFDRLMPTPNQIALKKRDDVKVSAADLLRFEPEAPITEAGLRLNINVAIQYIGAWLAGQGAVPIYNLMEDAATAEISRSQVWQWIRSSKGKLDDGRTVSKAMVAAMIPEEMSKIRQLLGSAFGEGRYEEASVIFADLVNNDNFVEFLTLPAYERID
;
A
#
# COMPACT_ATOMS: atom_id res chain seq x y z
N MET A 1 1.25 3.51 8.77
CA MET A 1 2.10 3.03 9.89
C MET A 1 1.77 3.68 11.24
N THR A 2 0.88 4.67 11.28
CA THR A 2 0.48 5.38 12.52
C THR A 2 -0.76 4.79 13.19
N THR A 3 -1.56 3.97 12.50
CA THR A 3 -2.70 3.26 13.09
C THR A 3 -2.25 2.28 14.17
N HIS A 4 -3.12 1.99 15.14
CA HIS A 4 -2.78 1.17 16.31
C HIS A 4 -2.17 -0.19 15.92
N PHE A 5 -2.82 -0.95 15.03
CA PHE A 5 -2.32 -2.28 14.66
C PHE A 5 -0.99 -2.23 13.89
N MET A 6 -0.81 -1.25 13.00
CA MET A 6 0.43 -1.10 12.22
C MET A 6 1.61 -0.71 13.09
N ARG A 7 1.38 0.19 14.07
CA ARG A 7 2.38 0.55 15.07
C ARG A 7 2.74 -0.65 15.94
N SER A 8 1.73 -1.37 16.45
CA SER A 8 1.92 -2.57 17.25
C SER A 8 2.72 -3.64 16.49
N TYR A 9 2.41 -3.84 15.22
CA TYR A 9 3.15 -4.74 14.34
C TYR A 9 4.61 -4.32 14.21
N ALA A 10 4.89 -3.05 13.88
CA ALA A 10 6.25 -2.56 13.71
C ALA A 10 7.09 -2.69 15.00
N GLU A 11 6.53 -2.29 16.13
CA GLU A 11 7.21 -2.39 17.43
C GLU A 11 7.47 -3.85 17.84
N LEU A 12 6.52 -4.75 17.60
CA LEU A 12 6.69 -6.19 17.86
C LEU A 12 7.74 -6.82 16.93
N CYS A 13 7.78 -6.41 15.66
CA CYS A 13 8.78 -6.84 14.69
C CYS A 13 10.19 -6.48 15.18
N ILE A 14 10.42 -5.23 15.56
CA ILE A 14 11.72 -4.76 16.08
C ILE A 14 12.12 -5.58 17.31
N LYS A 15 11.25 -5.68 18.31
CA LYS A 15 11.49 -6.47 19.52
C LYS A 15 11.86 -7.92 19.19
N THR A 16 11.12 -8.53 18.29
CA THR A 16 11.31 -9.94 17.91
C THR A 16 12.65 -10.16 17.20
N CYS A 17 13.01 -9.28 16.27
CA CYS A 17 14.27 -9.33 15.54
C CYS A 17 15.47 -9.08 16.47
N HIS A 18 15.44 -7.98 17.24
CA HIS A 18 16.55 -7.61 18.11
C HIS A 18 16.79 -8.60 19.25
N ARG A 19 15.74 -9.22 19.76
CA ARG A 19 15.86 -10.32 20.74
C ARG A 19 16.63 -11.51 20.17
N ARG A 20 16.60 -11.71 18.86
CA ARG A 20 17.31 -12.77 18.12
C ARG A 20 18.60 -12.31 17.48
N ASN A 21 19.05 -11.08 17.76
CA ASN A 21 20.24 -10.47 17.15
C ASN A 21 20.17 -10.40 15.62
N ILE A 22 19.00 -10.12 15.07
CA ILE A 22 18.74 -9.94 13.65
C ILE A 22 18.25 -8.50 13.42
N HIS A 23 18.65 -7.89 12.30
CA HIS A 23 18.19 -6.57 11.89
C HIS A 23 16.68 -6.53 11.66
N ALA A 24 16.04 -5.45 12.10
CA ALA A 24 14.67 -5.12 11.80
C ALA A 24 14.65 -4.02 10.73
N MET A 25 14.19 -4.37 9.52
CA MET A 25 14.11 -3.42 8.42
C MET A 25 12.73 -2.75 8.40
N GLY A 26 12.72 -1.44 8.18
CA GLY A 26 11.50 -0.66 7.97
C GLY A 26 10.85 -0.93 6.61
N GLY A 27 9.69 -0.34 6.38
CA GLY A 27 8.94 -0.48 5.14
C GLY A 27 9.52 0.34 3.98
N MET A 28 9.12 0.01 2.76
CA MET A 28 9.49 0.78 1.59
C MET A 28 8.69 2.10 1.52
N ALA A 29 9.38 3.20 1.25
CA ALA A 29 8.73 4.43 0.81
C ALA A 29 8.48 4.33 -0.69
N ALA A 30 7.20 4.26 -1.07
CA ALA A 30 6.79 4.06 -2.46
C ALA A 30 6.82 5.34 -3.31
N GLN A 31 7.02 6.51 -2.70
CA GLN A 31 7.06 7.79 -3.39
C GLN A 31 8.21 7.83 -4.41
N ILE A 32 7.88 8.36 -5.59
CA ILE A 32 8.85 8.64 -6.64
C ILE A 32 8.84 10.15 -6.93
N PRO A 33 10.00 10.76 -7.25
CA PRO A 33 10.05 12.17 -7.63
C PRO A 33 9.21 12.44 -8.88
N VAL A 34 8.45 13.52 -8.85
CA VAL A 34 7.66 14.00 -9.97
C VAL A 34 8.48 14.99 -10.78
N LYS A 35 8.62 14.74 -12.07
CA LYS A 35 9.39 15.61 -12.96
C LYS A 35 8.68 16.97 -13.10
N ASN A 36 9.42 18.06 -12.82
CA ASN A 36 8.93 19.44 -12.95
C ASN A 36 7.74 19.81 -12.05
N ASP A 37 7.56 19.16 -10.91
CA ASP A 37 6.55 19.52 -9.90
C ASP A 37 7.22 19.63 -8.52
N GLU A 38 7.75 20.81 -8.23
CA GLU A 38 8.45 21.09 -6.96
C GLU A 38 7.52 20.96 -5.75
N LYS A 39 6.25 21.32 -5.89
CA LYS A 39 5.28 21.25 -4.79
C LYS A 39 4.95 19.79 -4.44
N ALA A 40 4.63 18.96 -5.44
CA ALA A 40 4.39 17.53 -5.23
C ALA A 40 5.63 16.84 -4.65
N ASN A 41 6.83 17.20 -5.11
CA ASN A 41 8.07 16.67 -4.57
C ASN A 41 8.30 17.08 -3.12
N ALA A 42 8.07 18.33 -2.75
CA ALA A 42 8.20 18.79 -1.38
C ALA A 42 7.25 18.04 -0.43
N GLU A 43 6.00 17.82 -0.83
CA GLU A 43 5.04 17.04 -0.05
C GLU A 43 5.45 15.56 0.07
N ALA A 44 5.91 14.95 -1.03
CA ALA A 44 6.38 13.55 -1.03
C ALA A 44 7.60 13.39 -0.13
N PHE A 45 8.59 14.29 -0.23
CA PHE A 45 9.81 14.26 0.58
C PHE A 45 9.51 14.46 2.07
N ALA A 46 8.60 15.36 2.41
CA ALA A 46 8.18 15.55 3.80
C ALA A 46 7.54 14.28 4.38
N ARG A 47 6.71 13.59 3.61
CA ARG A 47 6.10 12.29 4.03
C ARG A 47 7.16 11.21 4.21
N VAL A 48 8.07 11.07 3.26
CA VAL A 48 9.17 10.09 3.35
C VAL A 48 10.05 10.38 4.56
N LYS A 49 10.43 11.65 4.78
CA LYS A 49 11.24 12.06 5.93
C LYS A 49 10.56 11.68 7.24
N ALA A 50 9.30 12.04 7.42
CA ALA A 50 8.54 11.72 8.63
C ALA A 50 8.42 10.20 8.85
N ASP A 51 8.29 9.42 7.77
CA ASP A 51 8.25 7.96 7.81
C ASP A 51 9.59 7.38 8.30
N LYS A 52 10.70 7.81 7.71
CA LYS A 52 12.04 7.30 8.04
C LYS A 52 12.48 7.75 9.44
N GLU A 53 12.15 8.95 9.87
CA GLU A 53 12.37 9.42 11.24
C GLU A 53 11.60 8.57 12.26
N ARG A 54 10.36 8.19 11.96
CA ARG A 54 9.57 7.29 12.80
C ARG A 54 10.19 5.90 12.87
N GLU A 55 10.59 5.32 11.73
CA GLU A 55 11.23 4.00 11.67
C GLU A 55 12.51 3.95 12.50
N ALA A 56 13.41 4.90 12.28
CA ALA A 56 14.67 5.00 13.03
C ALA A 56 14.42 5.21 14.53
N THR A 57 13.44 6.05 14.89
CA THR A 57 13.07 6.29 16.30
C THR A 57 12.53 5.04 16.99
N TYR A 58 11.70 4.25 16.29
CA TYR A 58 11.17 3.00 16.84
C TYR A 58 12.26 1.93 17.03
N GLY A 59 13.33 2.00 16.25
CA GLY A 59 14.47 1.11 16.40
C GLY A 59 14.75 0.22 15.18
N HIS A 60 14.18 0.52 14.01
CA HIS A 60 14.58 -0.17 12.79
C HIS A 60 16.06 0.11 12.47
N ASP A 61 16.73 -0.87 11.89
CA ASP A 61 18.17 -0.83 11.56
C ASP A 61 18.45 -0.35 10.13
N GLY A 62 17.41 -0.08 9.39
CA GLY A 62 17.45 0.39 8.01
C GLY A 62 16.06 0.43 7.40
N THR A 63 16.00 0.78 6.14
CA THR A 63 14.74 0.96 5.43
C THR A 63 14.86 0.71 3.93
N TRP A 64 13.76 0.84 3.22
CA TRP A 64 13.67 0.72 1.77
C TRP A 64 13.09 2.00 1.16
N VAL A 65 13.54 2.31 -0.04
CA VAL A 65 12.97 3.38 -0.88
C VAL A 65 12.79 2.83 -2.30
N ALA A 66 11.73 3.27 -2.97
CA ALA A 66 11.40 2.80 -4.33
C ALA A 66 12.22 3.50 -5.43
N HIS A 67 12.87 4.62 -5.12
CA HIS A 67 13.60 5.42 -6.10
C HIS A 67 14.94 5.91 -5.54
N PRO A 68 16.04 5.84 -6.32
CA PRO A 68 17.36 6.26 -5.87
C PRO A 68 17.42 7.73 -5.39
N GLY A 69 16.58 8.61 -5.93
CA GLY A 69 16.46 10.00 -5.49
C GLY A 69 15.98 10.18 -4.05
N MET A 70 15.48 9.12 -3.39
CA MET A 70 15.05 9.13 -1.99
C MET A 70 16.11 8.59 -1.02
N VAL A 71 17.23 8.06 -1.51
CA VAL A 71 18.26 7.42 -0.69
C VAL A 71 18.89 8.40 0.30
N GLU A 72 19.31 9.59 -0.16
CA GLU A 72 19.96 10.57 0.71
C GLU A 72 19.00 11.06 1.80
N LEU A 73 17.73 11.25 1.47
CA LEU A 73 16.70 11.64 2.45
C LEU A 73 16.51 10.60 3.55
N ALA A 74 16.48 9.32 3.16
CA ALA A 74 16.37 8.22 4.11
C ALA A 74 17.64 8.09 4.98
N LYS A 75 18.81 8.20 4.37
CA LYS A 75 20.10 8.19 5.09
C LYS A 75 20.20 9.31 6.10
N GLU A 76 19.83 10.55 5.74
CA GLU A 76 19.85 11.68 6.67
C GLU A 76 19.06 11.38 7.97
N ALA A 77 17.89 10.74 7.85
CA ALA A 77 17.10 10.37 9.01
C ALA A 77 17.77 9.30 9.88
N PHE A 78 18.30 8.24 9.24
CA PHE A 78 18.95 7.14 9.95
C PHE A 78 20.32 7.56 10.53
N ASP A 79 21.17 8.26 9.79
CA ASP A 79 22.50 8.72 10.26
C ASP A 79 22.37 9.61 11.50
N ARG A 80 21.32 10.42 11.56
CA ARG A 80 21.04 11.30 12.72
C ARG A 80 20.50 10.52 13.93
N LEU A 81 19.64 9.53 13.75
CA LEU A 81 18.92 8.86 14.82
C LEU A 81 19.53 7.50 15.19
N MET A 82 20.37 6.94 14.33
CA MET A 82 21.10 5.70 14.51
C MET A 82 22.58 5.92 14.19
N PRO A 83 23.37 6.55 15.09
CA PRO A 83 24.78 6.85 14.84
C PRO A 83 25.70 5.64 14.89
N THR A 84 25.15 4.43 15.03
CA THR A 84 25.83 3.14 15.08
C THR A 84 25.41 2.28 13.89
N PRO A 85 26.15 1.22 13.52
CA PRO A 85 25.79 0.38 12.37
C PRO A 85 24.41 -0.30 12.44
N ASN A 86 23.86 -0.44 13.65
CA ASN A 86 22.50 -0.94 13.89
C ASN A 86 22.03 -0.57 15.30
N GLN A 87 20.78 -0.84 15.62
CA GLN A 87 20.17 -0.57 16.92
C GLN A 87 19.93 -1.84 17.75
N ILE A 88 20.37 -3.00 17.30
CA ILE A 88 20.09 -4.31 17.91
C ILE A 88 20.39 -4.35 19.42
N ALA A 89 21.55 -3.83 19.83
CA ALA A 89 21.94 -3.82 21.23
C ALA A 89 21.22 -2.72 22.05
N LEU A 90 20.98 -1.55 21.43
CA LEU A 90 20.48 -0.37 22.10
C LEU A 90 18.95 -0.36 22.23
N LYS A 91 18.25 -0.97 21.29
CA LYS A 91 16.78 -0.94 21.17
C LYS A 91 16.18 -2.35 21.27
N LYS A 92 16.45 -3.07 22.36
CA LYS A 92 15.84 -4.41 22.60
C LYS A 92 14.33 -4.39 22.71
N ARG A 93 13.74 -3.20 22.95
CA ARG A 93 12.31 -2.95 23.03
C ARG A 93 11.60 -3.84 24.06
N ASP A 94 12.21 -4.04 25.22
CA ASP A 94 11.58 -4.76 26.32
C ASP A 94 10.35 -4.04 26.89
N ASP A 95 10.24 -2.73 26.61
CA ASP A 95 9.08 -1.88 26.84
C ASP A 95 7.83 -2.31 26.09
N VAL A 96 7.99 -2.93 24.92
CA VAL A 96 6.90 -3.30 24.02
C VAL A 96 6.13 -4.50 24.56
N LYS A 97 4.82 -4.30 24.74
CA LYS A 97 3.86 -5.35 25.11
C LYS A 97 2.72 -5.33 24.12
N VAL A 98 2.74 -6.22 23.16
CA VAL A 98 1.74 -6.33 22.09
C VAL A 98 1.03 -7.67 22.22
N SER A 99 -0.28 -7.63 22.27
CA SER A 99 -1.17 -8.79 22.28
C SER A 99 -1.74 -9.10 20.90
N ALA A 100 -2.36 -10.27 20.75
CA ALA A 100 -3.10 -10.59 19.53
C ALA A 100 -4.24 -9.59 19.26
N ALA A 101 -4.89 -9.08 20.31
CA ALA A 101 -5.94 -8.08 20.17
C ALA A 101 -5.42 -6.76 19.58
N ASP A 102 -4.20 -6.35 19.92
CA ASP A 102 -3.59 -5.14 19.34
C ASP A 102 -3.32 -5.30 17.84
N LEU A 103 -2.88 -6.50 17.41
CA LEU A 103 -2.60 -6.81 16.02
C LEU A 103 -3.86 -7.01 15.18
N LEU A 104 -4.99 -7.33 15.81
CA LEU A 104 -6.30 -7.52 15.16
C LEU A 104 -7.21 -6.31 15.22
N ARG A 105 -6.74 -5.20 15.79
CA ARG A 105 -7.50 -3.96 15.87
C ARG A 105 -7.42 -3.17 14.58
N PHE A 106 -8.21 -3.58 13.58
CA PHE A 106 -8.27 -2.96 12.25
C PHE A 106 -9.29 -1.82 12.11
N GLU A 107 -9.79 -1.28 13.21
CA GLU A 107 -10.75 -0.18 13.14
C GLU A 107 -10.09 1.02 12.47
N PRO A 108 -10.59 1.44 11.28
CA PRO A 108 -10.05 2.60 10.61
C PRO A 108 -10.38 3.85 11.43
N GLU A 109 -9.38 4.68 11.65
CA GLU A 109 -9.54 5.99 12.31
C GLU A 109 -10.13 7.03 11.34
N ALA A 110 -10.12 6.74 10.05
CA ALA A 110 -10.65 7.59 8.99
C ALA A 110 -11.92 6.99 8.36
N PRO A 111 -12.87 7.82 7.92
CA PRO A 111 -14.07 7.36 7.23
C PRO A 111 -13.72 6.69 5.89
N ILE A 112 -14.59 5.78 5.45
CA ILE A 112 -14.55 5.25 4.09
C ILE A 112 -15.20 6.31 3.19
N THR A 113 -14.44 6.84 2.23
CA THR A 113 -14.96 7.84 1.28
C THR A 113 -15.23 7.23 -0.09
N GLU A 114 -16.13 7.84 -0.87
CA GLU A 114 -16.31 7.44 -2.27
C GLU A 114 -15.01 7.59 -3.06
N ALA A 115 -14.27 8.66 -2.82
CA ALA A 115 -12.98 8.87 -3.48
C ALA A 115 -11.98 7.75 -3.16
N GLY A 116 -11.92 7.28 -1.90
CA GLY A 116 -11.08 6.16 -1.51
C GLY A 116 -11.52 4.83 -2.12
N LEU A 117 -12.83 4.58 -2.21
CA LEU A 117 -13.36 3.40 -2.90
C LEU A 117 -13.00 3.41 -4.39
N ARG A 118 -13.20 4.54 -5.07
CA ARG A 118 -12.83 4.73 -6.48
C ARG A 118 -11.32 4.55 -6.69
N LEU A 119 -10.50 5.10 -5.80
CA LEU A 119 -9.05 4.97 -5.88
C LEU A 119 -8.63 3.50 -5.78
N ASN A 120 -9.20 2.72 -4.85
CA ASN A 120 -8.92 1.30 -4.73
C ASN A 120 -9.27 0.52 -6.02
N ILE A 121 -10.44 0.80 -6.62
CA ILE A 121 -10.84 0.20 -7.90
C ILE A 121 -9.84 0.55 -9.00
N ASN A 122 -9.52 1.83 -9.11
CA ASN A 122 -8.68 2.38 -10.16
C ASN A 122 -7.24 1.84 -10.08
N VAL A 123 -6.61 1.91 -8.91
CA VAL A 123 -5.22 1.44 -8.68
C VAL A 123 -5.11 -0.07 -8.90
N ALA A 124 -6.08 -0.85 -8.39
CA ALA A 124 -6.06 -2.30 -8.56
C ALA A 124 -6.15 -2.69 -10.05
N ILE A 125 -7.03 -2.06 -10.82
CA ILE A 125 -7.16 -2.33 -12.26
C ILE A 125 -5.89 -1.91 -13.00
N GLN A 126 -5.33 -0.73 -12.72
CA GLN A 126 -4.09 -0.28 -13.35
C GLN A 126 -2.94 -1.25 -13.06
N TYR A 127 -2.79 -1.66 -11.80
CA TYR A 127 -1.73 -2.60 -11.43
C TYR A 127 -1.89 -3.95 -12.12
N ILE A 128 -3.09 -4.58 -12.04
CA ILE A 128 -3.35 -5.88 -12.67
C ILE A 128 -3.10 -5.80 -14.19
N GLY A 129 -3.55 -4.73 -14.85
CA GLY A 129 -3.36 -4.55 -16.28
C GLY A 129 -1.90 -4.44 -16.70
N ALA A 130 -1.08 -3.72 -15.93
CA ALA A 130 0.35 -3.63 -16.16
C ALA A 130 1.08 -4.94 -15.82
N TRP A 131 0.66 -5.64 -14.75
CA TRP A 131 1.21 -6.92 -14.35
C TRP A 131 0.97 -8.00 -15.42
N LEU A 132 -0.23 -8.06 -15.99
CA LEU A 132 -0.55 -8.97 -17.10
C LEU A 132 0.28 -8.67 -18.36
N ALA A 133 0.77 -7.45 -18.51
CA ALA A 133 1.69 -7.03 -19.55
C ALA A 133 3.18 -7.22 -19.18
N GLY A 134 3.48 -7.86 -18.03
CA GLY A 134 4.83 -8.21 -17.59
C GLY A 134 5.52 -7.19 -16.68
N GLN A 135 4.79 -6.19 -16.15
CA GLN A 135 5.34 -5.18 -15.25
C GLN A 135 4.93 -5.46 -13.80
N GLY A 136 5.87 -5.83 -12.93
CA GLY A 136 5.62 -6.14 -11.52
C GLY A 136 5.76 -4.95 -10.55
N ALA A 137 6.40 -3.85 -10.98
CA ALA A 137 6.50 -2.59 -10.26
C ALA A 137 6.01 -1.46 -11.18
N VAL A 138 4.93 -0.78 -10.80
CA VAL A 138 4.18 0.11 -11.70
C VAL A 138 4.06 1.50 -11.09
N PRO A 139 4.52 2.56 -11.76
CA PRO A 139 4.32 3.93 -11.28
C PRO A 139 2.86 4.35 -11.50
N ILE A 140 2.09 4.42 -10.41
CA ILE A 140 0.69 4.87 -10.41
C ILE A 140 0.58 6.04 -9.42
N TYR A 141 0.07 7.18 -9.86
CA TYR A 141 -0.13 8.39 -9.04
C TYR A 141 1.12 8.79 -8.22
N ASN A 142 2.28 8.75 -8.85
CA ASN A 142 3.59 9.07 -8.26
C ASN A 142 4.01 8.15 -7.10
N LEU A 143 3.45 6.94 -7.08
CA LEU A 143 3.86 5.87 -6.19
C LEU A 143 4.32 4.68 -7.04
N MET A 144 5.40 4.03 -6.62
CA MET A 144 5.82 2.76 -7.22
C MET A 144 5.01 1.64 -6.57
N GLU A 145 3.93 1.26 -7.22
CA GLU A 145 3.01 0.25 -6.73
C GLU A 145 3.48 -1.17 -7.05
N ASP A 146 3.21 -2.09 -6.16
CA ASP A 146 3.51 -3.51 -6.28
C ASP A 146 2.26 -4.39 -6.06
N ALA A 147 2.43 -5.72 -6.11
CA ALA A 147 1.32 -6.64 -5.90
C ALA A 147 0.62 -6.43 -4.54
N ALA A 148 1.36 -6.05 -3.49
CA ALA A 148 0.79 -5.83 -2.17
C ALA A 148 -0.22 -4.67 -2.17
N THR A 149 0.03 -3.61 -2.93
CA THR A 149 -0.91 -2.49 -3.05
C THR A 149 -2.22 -2.91 -3.72
N ALA A 150 -2.15 -3.65 -4.81
CA ALA A 150 -3.33 -4.17 -5.48
C ALA A 150 -4.10 -5.18 -4.60
N GLU A 151 -3.37 -6.00 -3.82
CA GLU A 151 -3.96 -6.91 -2.84
C GLU A 151 -4.70 -6.16 -1.73
N ILE A 152 -4.13 -5.08 -1.20
CA ILE A 152 -4.78 -4.24 -0.20
C ILE A 152 -6.04 -3.61 -0.80
N SER A 153 -5.93 -3.02 -1.99
CA SER A 153 -7.04 -2.34 -2.66
C SER A 153 -8.22 -3.28 -2.92
N ARG A 154 -7.98 -4.45 -3.53
CA ARG A 154 -9.05 -5.41 -3.79
C ARG A 154 -9.64 -6.01 -2.51
N SER A 155 -8.80 -6.23 -1.49
CA SER A 155 -9.24 -6.79 -0.21
C SER A 155 -10.12 -5.81 0.56
N GLN A 156 -9.80 -4.53 0.57
CA GLN A 156 -10.63 -3.49 1.17
C GLN A 156 -11.99 -3.42 0.49
N VAL A 157 -12.04 -3.39 -0.84
CA VAL A 157 -13.32 -3.38 -1.59
C VAL A 157 -14.14 -4.63 -1.28
N TRP A 158 -13.52 -5.82 -1.29
CA TRP A 158 -14.17 -7.09 -0.95
C TRP A 158 -14.77 -7.07 0.45
N GLN A 159 -14.01 -6.58 1.44
CA GLN A 159 -14.45 -6.49 2.83
C GLN A 159 -15.56 -5.46 3.01
N TRP A 160 -15.45 -4.29 2.39
CA TRP A 160 -16.46 -3.24 2.50
C TRP A 160 -17.81 -3.68 1.94
N ILE A 161 -17.84 -4.44 0.84
CA ILE A 161 -19.07 -5.02 0.28
C ILE A 161 -19.77 -5.96 1.29
N ARG A 162 -19.02 -6.65 2.14
CA ARG A 162 -19.54 -7.71 3.02
C ARG A 162 -19.67 -7.31 4.49
N SER A 163 -19.03 -6.24 4.88
CA SER A 163 -19.08 -5.74 6.26
C SER A 163 -20.25 -4.83 6.50
N SER A 164 -20.94 -5.00 7.62
CA SER A 164 -21.97 -4.04 8.08
C SER A 164 -21.39 -2.65 8.36
N LYS A 165 -20.06 -2.53 8.54
CA LYS A 165 -19.32 -1.28 8.69
C LYS A 165 -18.88 -0.68 7.35
N GLY A 166 -19.12 -1.37 6.22
CA GLY A 166 -18.78 -0.90 4.86
C GLY A 166 -19.74 0.17 4.39
N LYS A 167 -19.68 1.35 5.03
CA LYS A 167 -20.49 2.54 4.71
C LYS A 167 -19.58 3.70 4.38
N LEU A 168 -19.94 4.41 3.32
CA LEU A 168 -19.29 5.66 2.96
C LEU A 168 -19.62 6.75 3.99
N ASP A 169 -18.82 7.79 4.02
CA ASP A 169 -19.00 8.97 4.88
C ASP A 169 -20.30 9.71 4.67
N ASP A 170 -20.93 9.57 3.51
CA ASP A 170 -22.27 10.08 3.18
C ASP A 170 -23.43 9.12 3.60
N GLY A 171 -23.12 7.99 4.22
CA GLY A 171 -24.07 7.00 4.73
C GLY A 171 -24.48 5.90 3.74
N ARG A 172 -24.08 5.96 2.47
CA ARG A 172 -24.34 4.89 1.50
C ARG A 172 -23.57 3.62 1.85
N THR A 173 -24.24 2.48 1.74
CA THR A 173 -23.58 1.17 1.95
C THR A 173 -22.83 0.77 0.69
N VAL A 174 -21.56 0.36 0.85
CA VAL A 174 -20.78 -0.22 -0.25
C VAL A 174 -21.41 -1.56 -0.64
N SER A 175 -21.78 -1.70 -1.92
CA SER A 175 -22.44 -2.89 -2.44
C SER A 175 -21.81 -3.38 -3.73
N LYS A 176 -22.04 -4.66 -4.08
CA LYS A 176 -21.63 -5.22 -5.37
C LYS A 176 -22.13 -4.36 -6.54
N ALA A 177 -23.39 -3.89 -6.47
CA ALA A 177 -23.98 -3.06 -7.52
C ALA A 177 -23.29 -1.69 -7.64
N MET A 178 -22.94 -1.06 -6.51
CA MET A 178 -22.20 0.21 -6.50
C MET A 178 -20.82 0.04 -7.13
N VAL A 179 -20.08 -0.99 -6.75
CA VAL A 179 -18.75 -1.25 -7.31
C VAL A 179 -18.84 -1.57 -8.80
N ALA A 180 -19.81 -2.38 -9.23
CA ALA A 180 -20.03 -2.71 -10.63
C ALA A 180 -20.34 -1.46 -11.48
N ALA A 181 -21.08 -0.49 -10.94
CA ALA A 181 -21.33 0.78 -11.61
C ALA A 181 -20.10 1.68 -11.71
N MET A 182 -19.20 1.64 -10.71
CA MET A 182 -17.98 2.46 -10.68
C MET A 182 -16.89 1.94 -11.61
N ILE A 183 -16.78 0.63 -11.83
CA ILE A 183 -15.73 0.03 -12.68
C ILE A 183 -15.67 0.67 -14.08
N PRO A 184 -16.73 0.77 -14.87
CA PRO A 184 -16.65 1.39 -16.20
C PRO A 184 -16.30 2.89 -16.14
N GLU A 185 -16.69 3.59 -15.09
CA GLU A 185 -16.30 4.99 -14.89
C GLU A 185 -14.80 5.12 -14.62
N GLU A 186 -14.26 4.27 -13.77
CA GLU A 186 -12.82 4.24 -13.50
C GLU A 186 -12.02 3.76 -14.71
N MET A 187 -12.52 2.82 -15.49
CA MET A 187 -11.91 2.41 -16.77
C MET A 187 -11.84 3.57 -17.77
N SER A 188 -12.86 4.40 -17.82
CA SER A 188 -12.85 5.60 -18.65
C SER A 188 -11.76 6.58 -18.22
N LYS A 189 -11.58 6.78 -16.90
CA LYS A 189 -10.52 7.63 -16.35
C LYS A 189 -9.13 7.06 -16.62
N ILE A 190 -8.94 5.74 -16.46
CA ILE A 190 -7.67 5.06 -16.76
C ILE A 190 -7.33 5.24 -18.24
N ARG A 191 -8.30 5.04 -19.13
CA ARG A 191 -8.10 5.24 -20.58
C ARG A 191 -7.72 6.69 -20.91
N GLN A 192 -8.35 7.65 -20.29
CA GLN A 192 -8.04 9.07 -20.46
C GLN A 192 -6.65 9.42 -19.92
N LEU A 193 -6.30 8.89 -18.74
CA LEU A 193 -5.01 9.12 -18.07
C LEU A 193 -3.84 8.57 -18.88
N LEU A 194 -3.98 7.37 -19.39
CA LEU A 194 -2.90 6.65 -20.08
C LEU A 194 -2.82 7.01 -21.58
N GLY A 195 -3.91 7.52 -22.18
CA GLY A 195 -3.92 7.87 -23.59
C GLY A 195 -3.51 6.70 -24.48
N SER A 196 -2.48 6.89 -25.31
CA SER A 196 -1.96 5.84 -26.20
C SER A 196 -1.36 4.65 -25.45
N ALA A 197 -0.79 4.84 -24.27
CA ALA A 197 -0.23 3.77 -23.43
C ALA A 197 -1.29 2.81 -22.89
N PHE A 198 -2.57 3.16 -22.96
CA PHE A 198 -3.64 2.24 -22.59
C PHE A 198 -3.63 0.94 -23.40
N GLY A 199 -3.21 1.01 -24.67
CA GLY A 199 -3.08 -0.16 -25.55
C GLY A 199 -1.89 -1.07 -25.24
N GLU A 200 -0.94 -0.62 -24.43
CA GLU A 200 0.24 -1.40 -24.04
C GLU A 200 -0.03 -2.32 -22.84
N GLY A 201 -1.12 -2.07 -22.10
CA GLY A 201 -1.55 -2.87 -20.96
C GLY A 201 -2.80 -3.69 -21.27
N ARG A 202 -3.11 -4.63 -20.39
CA ARG A 202 -4.31 -5.51 -20.50
C ARG A 202 -5.42 -5.05 -19.55
N TYR A 203 -5.79 -3.75 -19.61
CA TYR A 203 -6.68 -3.11 -18.63
C TYR A 203 -8.13 -3.58 -18.71
N GLU A 204 -8.63 -3.93 -19.91
CA GLU A 204 -9.99 -4.49 -20.07
C GLU A 204 -10.09 -5.83 -19.34
N GLU A 205 -9.12 -6.69 -19.52
CA GLU A 205 -9.06 -7.97 -18.84
C GLU A 205 -8.83 -7.83 -17.34
N ALA A 206 -7.97 -6.90 -16.94
CA ALA A 206 -7.76 -6.56 -15.54
C ALA A 206 -9.05 -6.13 -14.83
N SER A 207 -9.92 -5.37 -15.53
CA SER A 207 -11.21 -4.96 -14.97
C SER A 207 -12.14 -6.15 -14.70
N VAL A 208 -12.10 -7.17 -15.57
CA VAL A 208 -12.86 -8.42 -15.39
C VAL A 208 -12.31 -9.21 -14.19
N ILE A 209 -10.99 -9.40 -14.14
CA ILE A 209 -10.34 -10.09 -13.01
C ILE A 209 -10.65 -9.39 -11.68
N PHE A 210 -10.53 -8.05 -11.65
CA PHE A 210 -10.87 -7.29 -10.45
C PHE A 210 -12.33 -7.46 -10.05
N ALA A 211 -13.26 -7.38 -11.00
CA ALA A 211 -14.69 -7.57 -10.74
C ALA A 211 -14.96 -8.97 -10.16
N ASP A 212 -14.38 -10.01 -10.74
CA ASP A 212 -14.51 -11.38 -10.27
C ASP A 212 -13.97 -11.55 -8.85
N LEU A 213 -12.79 -11.00 -8.56
CA LEU A 213 -12.15 -11.04 -7.23
C LEU A 213 -13.01 -10.40 -6.14
N VAL A 214 -13.61 -9.24 -6.41
CA VAL A 214 -14.39 -8.52 -5.39
C VAL A 214 -15.83 -9.04 -5.26
N ASN A 215 -16.38 -9.66 -6.31
CA ASN A 215 -17.73 -10.22 -6.30
C ASN A 215 -17.78 -11.67 -5.78
N ASN A 216 -16.69 -12.41 -5.83
CA ASN A 216 -16.64 -13.79 -5.35
C ASN A 216 -16.90 -13.82 -3.84
N ASP A 217 -17.85 -14.64 -3.40
CA ASP A 217 -18.19 -14.77 -1.98
C ASP A 217 -17.08 -15.45 -1.17
N ASN A 218 -16.29 -16.29 -1.81
CA ASN A 218 -15.06 -16.82 -1.24
C ASN A 218 -13.91 -15.86 -1.56
N PHE A 219 -13.17 -15.45 -0.52
CA PHE A 219 -11.99 -14.62 -0.72
C PHE A 219 -10.89 -15.43 -1.40
N VAL A 220 -10.51 -15.02 -2.60
CA VAL A 220 -9.39 -15.64 -3.33
C VAL A 220 -8.09 -15.24 -2.62
N GLU A 221 -7.24 -16.21 -2.30
CA GLU A 221 -6.06 -16.01 -1.46
C GLU A 221 -5.10 -14.94 -2.03
N PHE A 222 -4.78 -15.05 -3.34
CA PHE A 222 -3.96 -14.06 -4.05
C PHE A 222 -4.58 -13.68 -5.40
N LEU A 223 -4.54 -12.39 -5.73
CA LEU A 223 -5.02 -11.89 -7.04
C LEU A 223 -4.20 -12.48 -8.21
N THR A 224 -2.96 -12.82 -7.95
CA THR A 224 -2.06 -13.38 -8.96
C THR A 224 -2.43 -14.80 -9.37
N LEU A 225 -3.17 -15.56 -8.55
CA LEU A 225 -3.61 -16.92 -8.91
C LEU A 225 -4.50 -16.93 -10.17
N PRO A 226 -5.65 -16.22 -10.20
CA PRO A 226 -6.46 -16.15 -11.42
C PRO A 226 -5.81 -15.31 -12.53
N ALA A 227 -4.96 -14.32 -12.17
CA ALA A 227 -4.28 -13.51 -13.16
C ALA A 227 -3.18 -14.30 -13.90
N TYR A 228 -2.52 -15.24 -13.23
CA TYR A 228 -1.47 -16.06 -13.81
C TYR A 228 -1.98 -16.94 -14.95
N GLU A 229 -3.22 -17.42 -14.85
CA GLU A 229 -3.88 -18.22 -15.90
C GLU A 229 -4.18 -17.41 -17.18
N ARG A 230 -3.93 -16.10 -17.15
CA ARG A 230 -4.20 -15.16 -18.24
C ARG A 230 -2.94 -14.60 -18.89
N ILE A 231 -1.74 -15.04 -18.46
CA ILE A 231 -0.47 -14.51 -18.99
C ILE A 231 -0.13 -15.02 -20.39
N ASP A 232 -0.65 -16.13 -20.84
CA ASP A 232 -0.40 -16.77 -22.15
C ASP A 232 -1.05 -16.04 -23.33
#